data_304af16c119edc1ca758753b14ae48c0
#
_entry.id   304af16c119edc1ca758753b14ae48c0
#
_cell.length_a   1.000
_cell.length_b   1.000
_cell.length_c   1.000
_cell.angle_alpha   90.00
_cell.angle_beta   90.00
_cell.angle_gamma   90.00
#
_symmetry.space_group_name_H-M   'P 1'
#
loop_
_entity.id
_entity.type
_entity.pdbx_description
1 polymer ?
#
loop_
_entity_poly.entity_id
_entity_poly.type
_entity_poly.pdbx_seq_one_letter_code
_entity_poly.pdbx_strand_id
1 'polypeptide(L)'
;MIEVSQLRKSYGTQEVLAGVNLSIDRGESAVIIGGSGCGKSVLLRHIIGLIQPDSGDVKINGESIVELNERQLIKVRRKFGMLFQGAALFDSLTVEENVGFLLDREQTLSRAEIKKTVTEALELVDLAGTQDKKPAELSGGMRKRVGLARAIVYKPEIIVYDEPTTGLDPVVSDSIDQLVIKMRDQLNCTSIVVTHDTRSMRRVGNHVMMLHHGVIHANGKPDEIFNSTDPIVHKFVNGIADPKDLEF
;
A
#
# COMPACT_ATOMS: atom_id res chain seq x y z
N MET A 1 -7.99 -7.15 12.04
CA MET A 1 -6.58 -6.76 12.21
C MET A 1 -6.40 -5.25 12.21
N ILE A 2 -6.98 -4.55 11.26
CA ILE A 2 -7.00 -3.08 11.17
C ILE A 2 -8.45 -2.63 11.29
N GLU A 3 -8.70 -1.66 12.16
CA GLU A 3 -10.04 -1.06 12.33
C GLU A 3 -9.91 0.45 12.27
N VAL A 4 -10.74 1.10 11.47
CA VAL A 4 -10.84 2.55 11.38
C VAL A 4 -12.27 2.94 11.72
N SER A 5 -12.45 3.84 12.66
CA SER A 5 -13.76 4.24 13.18
C SER A 5 -13.93 5.75 13.16
N GLN A 6 -14.94 6.23 12.41
CA GLN A 6 -15.33 7.64 12.31
C GLN A 6 -14.15 8.60 12.03
N LEU A 7 -13.20 8.15 11.21
CA LEU A 7 -11.96 8.88 10.94
C LEU A 7 -12.24 10.14 10.12
N ARG A 8 -11.87 11.30 10.65
CA ARG A 8 -12.03 12.60 9.99
C ARG A 8 -10.69 13.31 9.86
N LYS A 9 -10.52 13.98 8.71
CA LYS A 9 -9.35 14.82 8.45
C LYS A 9 -9.68 15.95 7.50
N SER A 10 -9.31 17.17 7.91
CA SER A 10 -9.44 18.37 7.11
C SER A 10 -8.09 19.04 6.90
N TYR A 11 -7.95 19.75 5.81
CA TYR A 11 -6.83 20.65 5.51
C TYR A 11 -7.41 22.04 5.15
N GLY A 12 -7.27 22.96 6.06
CA GLY A 12 -7.96 24.24 5.97
C GLY A 12 -9.48 24.05 5.98
N THR A 13 -10.16 24.51 4.93
CA THR A 13 -11.62 24.38 4.78
C THR A 13 -12.05 23.09 4.09
N GLN A 14 -11.12 22.32 3.55
CA GLN A 14 -11.42 21.10 2.80
C GLN A 14 -11.43 19.88 3.73
N GLU A 15 -12.61 19.27 3.93
CA GLU A 15 -12.74 17.97 4.58
C GLU A 15 -12.37 16.87 3.57
N VAL A 16 -11.28 16.14 3.86
CA VAL A 16 -10.74 15.07 2.99
C VAL A 16 -11.24 13.69 3.42
N LEU A 17 -11.33 13.45 4.74
CA LEU A 17 -11.96 12.27 5.30
C LEU A 17 -13.12 12.72 6.19
N ALA A 18 -14.31 12.19 5.91
CA ALA A 18 -15.57 12.68 6.46
C ALA A 18 -16.29 11.64 7.36
N GLY A 19 -15.50 10.87 8.11
CA GLY A 19 -16.03 9.82 9.00
C GLY A 19 -15.87 8.42 8.40
N VAL A 20 -14.67 8.10 7.94
CA VAL A 20 -14.33 6.77 7.37
C VAL A 20 -14.50 5.69 8.43
N ASN A 21 -15.20 4.61 8.05
CA ASN A 21 -15.28 3.37 8.80
C ASN A 21 -14.85 2.22 7.89
N LEU A 22 -13.89 1.41 8.35
CA LEU A 22 -13.48 0.19 7.65
C LEU A 22 -12.86 -0.82 8.63
N SER A 23 -12.88 -2.07 8.24
CA SER A 23 -12.14 -3.15 8.91
C SER A 23 -11.43 -4.01 7.88
N ILE A 24 -10.24 -4.49 8.23
CA ILE A 24 -9.45 -5.40 7.42
C ILE A 24 -8.99 -6.54 8.32
N ASP A 25 -9.32 -7.75 7.96
CA ASP A 25 -8.97 -8.94 8.73
C ASP A 25 -7.53 -9.40 8.47
N ARG A 26 -7.01 -10.24 9.35
CA ARG A 26 -5.66 -10.81 9.20
C ARG A 26 -5.61 -11.74 7.98
N GLY A 27 -4.58 -11.58 7.15
CA GLY A 27 -4.41 -12.35 5.91
C GLY A 27 -5.30 -11.90 4.75
N GLU A 28 -6.10 -10.85 4.95
CA GLU A 28 -6.94 -10.27 3.92
C GLU A 28 -6.12 -9.45 2.92
N SER A 29 -6.54 -9.44 1.66
CA SER A 29 -6.06 -8.51 0.63
C SER A 29 -7.14 -7.48 0.34
N ALA A 30 -7.09 -6.39 1.10
CA ALA A 30 -8.04 -5.29 0.99
C ALA A 30 -7.60 -4.31 -0.10
N VAL A 31 -8.48 -4.02 -1.04
CA VAL A 31 -8.24 -3.04 -2.11
C VAL A 31 -9.07 -1.79 -1.86
N ILE A 32 -8.42 -0.63 -1.82
CA ILE A 32 -9.07 0.67 -1.68
C ILE A 32 -9.05 1.37 -3.04
N ILE A 33 -10.23 1.55 -3.62
CA ILE A 33 -10.42 2.25 -4.89
C ILE A 33 -11.08 3.61 -4.68
N GLY A 34 -11.07 4.43 -5.73
CA GLY A 34 -11.74 5.75 -5.73
C GLY A 34 -11.05 6.73 -6.65
N GLY A 35 -11.72 7.82 -6.99
CA GLY A 35 -11.23 8.86 -7.88
C GLY A 35 -9.94 9.53 -7.39
N SER A 36 -9.29 10.26 -8.27
CA SER A 36 -8.11 11.08 -7.89
C SER A 36 -8.53 12.11 -6.83
N GLY A 37 -7.69 12.32 -5.83
CA GLY A 37 -7.96 13.31 -4.78
C GLY A 37 -9.02 12.94 -3.73
N CYS A 38 -9.67 11.76 -3.81
CA CYS A 38 -10.73 11.37 -2.86
C CYS A 38 -10.24 11.04 -1.43
N GLY A 39 -8.91 11.07 -1.16
CA GLY A 39 -8.35 10.89 0.16
C GLY A 39 -7.67 9.54 0.43
N LYS A 40 -7.48 8.66 -0.58
CA LYS A 40 -6.85 7.32 -0.40
C LYS A 40 -5.49 7.37 0.28
N SER A 41 -4.58 8.19 -0.22
CA SER A 41 -3.24 8.34 0.38
C SER A 41 -3.27 9.00 1.75
N VAL A 42 -4.27 9.86 2.03
CA VAL A 42 -4.48 10.44 3.35
C VAL A 42 -4.95 9.36 4.32
N LEU A 43 -5.89 8.51 3.92
CA LEU A 43 -6.36 7.37 4.70
C LEU A 43 -5.20 6.41 5.02
N LEU A 44 -4.37 6.05 4.03
CA LEU A 44 -3.19 5.20 4.27
C LEU A 44 -2.23 5.81 5.30
N ARG A 45 -1.97 7.12 5.22
CA ARG A 45 -1.08 7.80 6.17
C ARG A 45 -1.60 7.74 7.61
N HIS A 46 -2.92 7.75 7.81
CA HIS A 46 -3.50 7.54 9.15
C HIS A 46 -3.35 6.09 9.60
N ILE A 47 -3.62 5.11 8.74
CA ILE A 47 -3.49 3.69 9.06
C ILE A 47 -2.06 3.34 9.50
N ILE A 48 -1.04 3.96 8.86
CA ILE A 48 0.38 3.73 9.20
C ILE A 48 0.83 4.61 10.39
N GLY A 49 -0.02 5.53 10.85
CA GLY A 49 0.32 6.46 11.93
C GLY A 49 1.34 7.54 11.54
N LEU A 50 1.35 7.97 10.25
CA LEU A 50 2.20 9.07 9.77
C LEU A 50 1.60 10.44 10.02
N ILE A 51 0.28 10.53 10.14
CA ILE A 51 -0.45 11.76 10.44
C ILE A 51 -1.54 11.46 11.48
N GLN A 52 -1.86 12.46 12.28
CA GLN A 52 -2.92 12.37 13.28
C GLN A 52 -4.27 12.82 12.67
N PRO A 53 -5.37 12.12 12.97
CA PRO A 53 -6.70 12.54 12.56
C PRO A 53 -7.17 13.75 13.36
N ASP A 54 -8.19 14.44 12.86
CA ASP A 54 -8.88 15.49 13.63
C ASP A 54 -9.88 14.88 14.62
N SER A 55 -10.45 13.70 14.27
CA SER A 55 -11.26 12.88 15.17
C SER A 55 -11.38 11.45 14.62
N GLY A 56 -11.91 10.55 15.45
CA GLY A 56 -12.02 9.13 15.12
C GLY A 56 -10.82 8.32 15.63
N ASP A 57 -10.78 7.05 15.30
CA ASP A 57 -9.76 6.14 15.80
C ASP A 57 -9.22 5.20 14.70
N VAL A 58 -7.98 4.79 14.87
CA VAL A 58 -7.32 3.72 14.08
C VAL A 58 -6.75 2.71 15.05
N LYS A 59 -7.17 1.46 14.92
CA LYS A 59 -6.64 0.36 15.73
C LYS A 59 -5.87 -0.63 14.88
N ILE A 60 -4.72 -1.05 15.38
CA ILE A 60 -3.88 -2.10 14.80
C ILE A 60 -3.77 -3.24 15.82
N ASN A 61 -4.25 -4.41 15.46
CA ASN A 61 -4.35 -5.58 16.36
C ASN A 61 -5.14 -5.28 17.66
N GLY A 62 -6.20 -4.46 17.55
CA GLY A 62 -7.05 -4.07 18.69
C GLY A 62 -6.55 -2.91 19.53
N GLU A 63 -5.32 -2.41 19.27
CA GLU A 63 -4.73 -1.28 20.01
C GLU A 63 -4.87 0.02 19.21
N SER A 64 -5.42 1.08 19.83
CA SER A 64 -5.48 2.40 19.21
C SER A 64 -4.08 2.98 19.02
N ILE A 65 -3.85 3.57 17.84
CA ILE A 65 -2.58 4.22 17.52
C ILE A 65 -2.64 5.75 17.53
N VAL A 66 -3.84 6.33 17.72
CA VAL A 66 -4.05 7.77 17.59
C VAL A 66 -3.40 8.54 18.75
N GLU A 67 -3.39 7.98 19.95
CA GLU A 67 -2.82 8.62 21.14
C GLU A 67 -1.34 8.24 21.41
N LEU A 68 -0.74 7.43 20.53
CA LEU A 68 0.62 6.96 20.71
C LEU A 68 1.64 8.08 20.45
N ASN A 69 2.68 8.12 21.29
CA ASN A 69 3.83 8.99 21.06
C ASN A 69 4.73 8.41 19.95
N GLU A 70 5.68 9.22 19.46
CA GLU A 70 6.53 8.84 18.32
C GLU A 70 7.33 7.54 18.57
N ARG A 71 7.83 7.31 19.80
CA ARG A 71 8.56 6.06 20.12
C ARG A 71 7.67 4.82 20.02
N GLN A 72 6.40 4.95 20.41
CA GLN A 72 5.41 3.88 20.30
C GLN A 72 4.99 3.67 18.83
N LEU A 73 4.78 4.76 18.08
CA LEU A 73 4.47 4.71 16.65
C LEU A 73 5.57 4.04 15.82
N ILE A 74 6.85 4.21 16.18
CA ILE A 74 7.95 3.48 15.53
C ILE A 74 7.73 1.96 15.62
N LYS A 75 7.28 1.44 16.79
CA LYS A 75 7.00 0.01 16.96
C LYS A 75 5.82 -0.45 16.11
N VAL A 76 4.79 0.40 15.98
CA VAL A 76 3.64 0.12 15.10
C VAL A 76 4.08 0.10 13.64
N ARG A 77 4.84 1.12 13.20
CA ARG A 77 5.31 1.23 11.80
C ARG A 77 6.22 0.08 11.37
N ARG A 78 6.92 -0.57 12.30
CA ARG A 78 7.70 -1.79 12.02
C ARG A 78 6.84 -2.99 11.59
N LYS A 79 5.54 -2.99 11.92
CA LYS A 79 4.60 -4.01 11.46
C LYS A 79 4.22 -3.83 9.98
N PHE A 80 4.56 -2.69 9.39
CA PHE A 80 4.21 -2.33 8.01
C PHE A 80 5.42 -2.37 7.09
N GLY A 81 5.25 -3.02 5.94
CA GLY A 81 6.06 -2.78 4.75
C GLY A 81 5.30 -1.87 3.80
N MET A 82 5.97 -0.95 3.13
CA MET A 82 5.30 -0.03 2.20
C MET A 82 6.02 0.03 0.85
N LEU A 83 5.27 -0.25 -0.21
CA LEU A 83 5.65 0.03 -1.58
C LEU A 83 4.97 1.31 -2.05
N PHE A 84 5.74 2.36 -2.23
CA PHE A 84 5.28 3.66 -2.73
C PHE A 84 5.07 3.66 -4.25
N GLN A 85 4.22 4.55 -4.74
CA GLN A 85 3.92 4.73 -6.16
C GLN A 85 5.19 4.88 -7.02
N GLY A 86 6.17 5.64 -6.61
CA GLY A 86 7.47 5.82 -7.28
C GLY A 86 8.57 4.86 -6.84
N ALA A 87 8.25 3.78 -6.08
CA ALA A 87 9.20 2.92 -5.37
C ALA A 87 10.07 3.65 -4.33
N ALA A 88 10.23 4.95 -4.40
CA ALA A 88 10.98 5.83 -3.47
C ALA A 88 12.37 5.28 -3.12
N LEU A 89 13.12 4.84 -4.14
CA LEU A 89 14.50 4.38 -3.97
C LEU A 89 15.43 5.58 -3.81
N PHE A 90 16.50 5.39 -3.04
CA PHE A 90 17.60 6.34 -2.96
C PHE A 90 18.50 6.18 -4.18
N ASP A 91 18.55 7.17 -5.06
CA ASP A 91 19.28 7.10 -6.34
C ASP A 91 20.81 6.95 -6.15
N SER A 92 21.35 7.45 -5.05
CA SER A 92 22.77 7.35 -4.72
C SER A 92 23.20 5.97 -4.22
N LEU A 93 22.26 5.15 -3.75
CA LEU A 93 22.51 3.84 -3.17
C LEU A 93 22.34 2.72 -4.20
N THR A 94 23.05 1.62 -4.02
CA THR A 94 22.84 0.38 -4.77
C THR A 94 21.53 -0.30 -4.39
N VAL A 95 21.14 -1.35 -5.12
CA VAL A 95 19.98 -2.18 -4.79
C VAL A 95 20.16 -2.82 -3.41
N GLU A 96 21.34 -3.40 -3.10
CA GLU A 96 21.64 -3.98 -1.78
C GLU A 96 21.49 -2.95 -0.67
N GLU A 97 22.06 -1.76 -0.85
CA GLU A 97 21.98 -0.66 0.11
C GLU A 97 20.55 -0.12 0.28
N ASN A 98 19.76 -0.03 -0.80
CA ASN A 98 18.35 0.36 -0.73
C ASN A 98 17.51 -0.64 0.08
N VAL A 99 17.66 -1.92 -0.18
CA VAL A 99 16.91 -2.99 0.51
C VAL A 99 17.37 -3.11 1.97
N GLY A 100 18.66 -3.09 2.21
CA GLY A 100 19.27 -3.22 3.54
C GLY A 100 19.28 -1.93 4.37
N PHE A 101 18.81 -0.80 3.84
CA PHE A 101 18.99 0.54 4.43
C PHE A 101 18.61 0.66 5.90
N LEU A 102 17.47 0.12 6.30
CA LEU A 102 17.05 0.16 7.70
C LEU A 102 17.79 -0.87 8.55
N LEU A 103 18.08 -2.08 8.02
CA LEU A 103 18.84 -3.11 8.72
C LEU A 103 20.22 -2.61 9.13
N ASP A 104 20.89 -1.89 8.22
CA ASP A 104 22.20 -1.30 8.50
C ASP A 104 22.14 -0.22 9.58
N ARG A 105 21.09 0.60 9.58
CA ARG A 105 20.88 1.66 10.59
C ARG A 105 20.57 1.14 11.99
N GLU A 106 19.92 0.00 12.10
CA GLU A 106 19.57 -0.60 13.39
C GLU A 106 20.79 -1.21 14.11
N GLN A 107 21.86 -1.52 13.37
CA GLN A 107 23.10 -2.09 13.90
C GLN A 107 22.90 -3.34 14.77
N THR A 108 21.81 -4.07 14.54
CA THR A 108 21.48 -5.30 15.27
C THR A 108 22.01 -6.56 14.61
N LEU A 109 22.34 -6.48 13.30
CA LEU A 109 22.84 -7.56 12.47
C LEU A 109 24.27 -7.26 11.97
N SER A 110 25.07 -8.30 11.79
CA SER A 110 26.34 -8.20 11.11
C SER A 110 26.16 -7.93 9.61
N ARG A 111 27.18 -7.39 8.93
CA ARG A 111 27.13 -7.17 7.47
C ARG A 111 26.84 -8.46 6.68
N ALA A 112 27.34 -9.60 7.14
CA ALA A 112 27.09 -10.88 6.50
C ALA A 112 25.61 -11.30 6.61
N GLU A 113 24.99 -11.07 7.77
CA GLU A 113 23.58 -11.34 8.00
C GLU A 113 22.68 -10.39 7.18
N ILE A 114 23.03 -9.10 7.13
CA ILE A 114 22.31 -8.11 6.30
C ILE A 114 22.37 -8.54 4.83
N LYS A 115 23.55 -8.87 4.30
CA LYS A 115 23.73 -9.31 2.92
C LYS A 115 22.89 -10.57 2.61
N LYS A 116 22.87 -11.54 3.52
CA LYS A 116 22.05 -12.75 3.38
C LYS A 116 20.56 -12.39 3.33
N THR A 117 20.08 -11.58 4.28
CA THR A 117 18.67 -11.18 4.36
C THR A 117 18.23 -10.39 3.12
N VAL A 118 19.09 -9.49 2.63
CA VAL A 118 18.84 -8.73 1.39
C VAL A 118 18.78 -9.66 0.17
N THR A 119 19.70 -10.63 0.08
CA THR A 119 19.71 -11.61 -1.02
C THR A 119 18.43 -12.41 -1.03
N GLU A 120 17.98 -12.94 0.11
CA GLU A 120 16.71 -13.67 0.25
C GLU A 120 15.52 -12.79 -0.16
N ALA A 121 15.47 -11.50 0.23
CA ALA A 121 14.42 -10.58 -0.15
C ALA A 121 14.40 -10.29 -1.66
N LEU A 122 15.59 -10.18 -2.30
CA LEU A 122 15.69 -9.98 -3.75
C LEU A 122 15.29 -11.23 -4.55
N GLU A 123 15.59 -12.42 -4.06
CA GLU A 123 15.14 -13.69 -4.64
C GLU A 123 13.61 -13.81 -4.62
N LEU A 124 12.97 -13.40 -3.51
CA LEU A 124 11.51 -13.41 -3.38
C LEU A 124 10.81 -12.54 -4.44
N VAL A 125 11.46 -11.46 -4.88
CA VAL A 125 10.93 -10.53 -5.90
C VAL A 125 11.51 -10.76 -7.30
N ASP A 126 12.16 -11.91 -7.52
CA ASP A 126 12.76 -12.33 -8.79
C ASP A 126 13.83 -11.34 -9.33
N LEU A 127 14.68 -10.80 -8.43
CA LEU A 127 15.78 -9.89 -8.72
C LEU A 127 17.14 -10.38 -8.23
N ALA A 128 17.34 -11.70 -8.17
CA ALA A 128 18.65 -12.27 -7.85
C ALA A 128 19.76 -11.72 -8.77
N GLY A 129 20.96 -11.43 -8.22
CA GLY A 129 22.10 -10.96 -8.99
C GLY A 129 22.06 -9.47 -9.38
N THR A 130 21.17 -8.67 -8.79
CA THR A 130 21.07 -7.23 -9.09
C THR A 130 21.62 -6.32 -7.98
N GLN A 131 22.25 -6.89 -6.97
CA GLN A 131 22.67 -6.20 -5.73
C GLN A 131 23.49 -4.94 -5.97
N ASP A 132 24.44 -5.01 -6.92
CA ASP A 132 25.39 -3.93 -7.19
C ASP A 132 24.86 -2.83 -8.12
N LYS A 133 23.68 -3.03 -8.73
CA LYS A 133 23.07 -2.05 -9.62
C LYS A 133 22.56 -0.84 -8.86
N LYS A 134 22.49 0.30 -9.56
CA LYS A 134 21.83 1.53 -9.08
C LYS A 134 20.44 1.66 -9.67
N PRO A 135 19.53 2.43 -9.03
CA PRO A 135 18.17 2.66 -9.54
C PRO A 135 18.09 3.16 -10.98
N ALA A 136 19.08 3.94 -11.43
CA ALA A 136 19.15 4.43 -12.81
C ALA A 136 19.36 3.31 -13.87
N GLU A 137 19.87 2.16 -13.45
CA GLU A 137 20.13 1.00 -14.32
C GLU A 137 18.94 0.02 -14.37
N LEU A 138 17.85 0.34 -13.65
CA LEU A 138 16.68 -0.51 -13.50
C LEU A 138 15.50 -0.04 -14.37
N SER A 139 14.78 -0.99 -14.95
CA SER A 139 13.46 -0.70 -15.54
C SER A 139 12.44 -0.25 -14.48
N GLY A 140 11.29 0.31 -14.91
CA GLY A 140 10.22 0.71 -13.99
C GLY A 140 9.73 -0.44 -13.11
N GLY A 141 9.50 -1.60 -13.72
CA GLY A 141 9.10 -2.81 -12.99
C GLY A 141 10.17 -3.31 -12.02
N MET A 142 11.45 -3.27 -12.41
CA MET A 142 12.55 -3.63 -11.51
C MET A 142 12.63 -2.68 -10.31
N ARG A 143 12.45 -1.38 -10.50
CA ARG A 143 12.41 -0.43 -9.38
C ARG A 143 11.29 -0.73 -8.40
N LYS A 144 10.09 -1.08 -8.90
CA LYS A 144 8.96 -1.51 -8.02
C LYS A 144 9.31 -2.77 -7.24
N ARG A 145 9.93 -3.77 -7.87
CA ARG A 145 10.37 -5.00 -7.21
C ARG A 145 11.44 -4.74 -6.14
N VAL A 146 12.42 -3.85 -6.37
CA VAL A 146 13.39 -3.43 -5.35
C VAL A 146 12.69 -2.72 -4.19
N GLY A 147 11.74 -1.82 -4.48
CA GLY A 147 10.91 -1.17 -3.46
C GLY A 147 10.13 -2.17 -2.61
N LEU A 148 9.63 -3.24 -3.24
CA LEU A 148 8.95 -4.32 -2.54
C LEU A 148 9.93 -5.16 -1.71
N ALA A 149 11.12 -5.52 -2.24
CA ALA A 149 12.15 -6.21 -1.47
C ALA A 149 12.51 -5.43 -0.19
N ARG A 150 12.67 -4.10 -0.30
CA ARG A 150 12.87 -3.21 0.85
C ARG A 150 11.70 -3.23 1.83
N ALA A 151 10.47 -3.31 1.34
CA ALA A 151 9.28 -3.34 2.17
C ALA A 151 9.15 -4.66 2.97
N ILE A 152 9.61 -5.78 2.42
CA ILE A 152 9.45 -7.12 3.01
C ILE A 152 10.65 -7.62 3.80
N VAL A 153 11.80 -6.94 3.73
CA VAL A 153 13.06 -7.38 4.34
C VAL A 153 12.95 -7.61 5.86
N TYR A 154 12.01 -6.93 6.51
CA TYR A 154 11.68 -7.10 7.94
C TYR A 154 10.58 -8.12 8.23
N LYS A 155 10.05 -8.81 7.21
CA LYS A 155 8.91 -9.73 7.33
C LYS A 155 7.71 -9.08 8.04
N PRO A 156 7.14 -8.01 7.47
CA PRO A 156 6.06 -7.24 8.10
C PRO A 156 4.78 -8.07 8.23
N GLU A 157 3.93 -7.71 9.20
CA GLU A 157 2.59 -8.29 9.35
C GLU A 157 1.60 -7.73 8.30
N ILE A 158 1.84 -6.51 7.82
CA ILE A 158 0.98 -5.79 6.88
C ILE A 158 1.85 -5.20 5.77
N ILE A 159 1.47 -5.40 4.51
CA ILE A 159 2.10 -4.72 3.37
C ILE A 159 1.11 -3.76 2.74
N VAL A 160 1.55 -2.51 2.59
CA VAL A 160 0.79 -1.44 1.93
C VAL A 160 1.38 -1.20 0.55
N TYR A 161 0.54 -1.26 -0.46
CA TYR A 161 0.87 -1.00 -1.85
C TYR A 161 0.13 0.27 -2.31
N ASP A 162 0.88 1.35 -2.52
CA ASP A 162 0.32 2.61 -3.00
C ASP A 162 0.55 2.71 -4.51
N GLU A 163 -0.49 2.46 -5.30
CA GLU A 163 -0.48 2.48 -6.77
C GLU A 163 0.67 1.63 -7.37
N PRO A 164 0.74 0.32 -7.08
CA PRO A 164 1.91 -0.51 -7.42
C PRO A 164 2.14 -0.64 -8.92
N THR A 165 1.10 -0.59 -9.75
CA THR A 165 1.15 -0.81 -11.20
C THR A 165 1.16 0.48 -12.02
N THR A 166 0.98 1.64 -11.39
CA THR A 166 0.92 2.93 -12.09
C THR A 166 2.22 3.23 -12.83
N GLY A 167 2.07 3.61 -14.12
CA GLY A 167 3.18 3.96 -15.01
C GLY A 167 3.90 2.75 -15.62
N LEU A 168 3.34 1.54 -15.49
CA LEU A 168 3.84 0.31 -16.10
C LEU A 168 2.95 -0.12 -17.28
N ASP A 169 3.54 -0.84 -18.23
CA ASP A 169 2.75 -1.51 -19.27
C ASP A 169 1.91 -2.67 -18.70
N PRO A 170 0.88 -3.14 -19.42
CA PRO A 170 -0.03 -4.16 -18.91
C PRO A 170 0.64 -5.49 -18.52
N VAL A 171 1.72 -5.89 -19.21
CA VAL A 171 2.42 -7.16 -18.94
C VAL A 171 3.23 -7.04 -17.64
N VAL A 172 3.94 -5.94 -17.49
CA VAL A 172 4.71 -5.66 -16.26
C VAL A 172 3.76 -5.43 -15.09
N SER A 173 2.63 -4.73 -15.28
CA SER A 173 1.58 -4.57 -14.26
C SER A 173 1.08 -5.92 -13.76
N ASP A 174 0.76 -6.84 -14.68
CA ASP A 174 0.35 -8.21 -14.34
C ASP A 174 1.42 -8.94 -13.51
N SER A 175 2.68 -8.78 -13.84
CA SER A 175 3.79 -9.40 -13.10
C SER A 175 3.92 -8.83 -11.68
N ILE A 176 3.59 -7.55 -11.45
CA ILE A 176 3.57 -6.94 -10.12
C ILE A 176 2.35 -7.45 -9.33
N ASP A 177 1.17 -7.57 -9.95
CA ASP A 177 -0.02 -8.14 -9.30
C ASP A 177 0.23 -9.59 -8.84
N GLN A 178 0.87 -10.41 -9.69
CA GLN A 178 1.29 -11.77 -9.30
C GLN A 178 2.23 -11.75 -8.10
N LEU A 179 3.14 -10.78 -8.06
CA LEU A 179 4.06 -10.62 -6.96
C LEU A 179 3.36 -10.20 -5.66
N VAL A 180 2.34 -9.32 -5.73
CA VAL A 180 1.49 -8.97 -4.57
C VAL A 180 0.83 -10.23 -3.99
N ILE A 181 0.25 -11.08 -4.85
CA ILE A 181 -0.37 -12.34 -4.44
C ILE A 181 0.66 -13.28 -3.82
N LYS A 182 1.81 -13.46 -4.49
CA LYS A 182 2.92 -14.28 -3.99
C LYS A 182 3.39 -13.84 -2.60
N MET A 183 3.53 -12.53 -2.37
CA MET A 183 3.95 -12.01 -1.05
C MET A 183 2.91 -12.28 0.04
N ARG A 184 1.62 -12.05 -0.24
CA ARG A 184 0.55 -12.39 0.70
C ARG A 184 0.63 -13.86 1.12
N ASP A 185 0.72 -14.77 0.14
CA ASP A 185 0.64 -16.22 0.38
C ASP A 185 1.93 -16.75 1.05
N GLN A 186 3.12 -16.28 0.64
CA GLN A 186 4.39 -16.75 1.20
C GLN A 186 4.71 -16.16 2.57
N LEU A 187 4.36 -14.88 2.80
CA LEU A 187 4.63 -14.22 4.07
C LEU A 187 3.45 -14.32 5.05
N ASN A 188 2.31 -14.86 4.61
CA ASN A 188 1.06 -14.93 5.40
C ASN A 188 0.72 -13.57 6.03
N CYS A 189 0.88 -12.50 5.25
CA CYS A 189 0.67 -11.11 5.67
C CYS A 189 -0.69 -10.58 5.19
N THR A 190 -1.15 -9.52 5.85
CA THR A 190 -2.30 -8.72 5.40
C THR A 190 -1.85 -7.72 4.35
N SER A 191 -2.62 -7.52 3.29
CA SER A 191 -2.30 -6.57 2.23
C SER A 191 -3.33 -5.45 2.14
N ILE A 192 -2.85 -4.21 1.99
CA ILE A 192 -3.68 -3.06 1.62
C ILE A 192 -3.17 -2.56 0.28
N VAL A 193 -4.00 -2.59 -0.74
CA VAL A 193 -3.65 -2.13 -2.09
C VAL A 193 -4.50 -0.92 -2.44
N VAL A 194 -3.87 0.22 -2.63
CA VAL A 194 -4.54 1.38 -3.22
C VAL A 194 -4.29 1.38 -4.71
N THR A 195 -5.35 1.39 -5.49
CA THR A 195 -5.23 1.44 -6.95
C THR A 195 -6.48 2.07 -7.60
N HIS A 196 -6.31 2.61 -8.80
CA HIS A 196 -7.40 2.97 -9.71
C HIS A 196 -7.51 1.98 -10.87
N ASP A 197 -6.61 0.98 -10.95
CA ASP A 197 -6.67 -0.07 -11.97
C ASP A 197 -7.67 -1.15 -11.57
N THR A 198 -8.77 -1.23 -12.31
CA THR A 198 -9.85 -2.19 -12.07
C THR A 198 -9.45 -3.64 -12.33
N ARG A 199 -8.43 -3.89 -13.18
CA ARG A 199 -7.88 -5.23 -13.42
C ARG A 199 -7.09 -5.72 -12.22
N SER A 200 -6.16 -4.89 -11.73
CA SER A 200 -5.40 -5.17 -10.51
C SER A 200 -6.34 -5.39 -9.33
N MET A 201 -7.36 -4.52 -9.16
CA MET A 201 -8.38 -4.66 -8.10
C MET A 201 -9.00 -6.06 -8.09
N ARG A 202 -9.46 -6.55 -9.25
CA ARG A 202 -10.12 -7.86 -9.38
C ARG A 202 -9.18 -9.02 -9.15
N ARG A 203 -7.88 -8.84 -9.47
CA ARG A 203 -6.87 -9.89 -9.40
C ARG A 203 -6.30 -10.07 -8.00
N VAL A 204 -5.95 -8.97 -7.34
CA VAL A 204 -5.22 -9.04 -6.06
C VAL A 204 -6.14 -8.99 -4.85
N GLY A 205 -7.34 -8.41 -4.99
CA GLY A 205 -8.28 -8.20 -3.88
C GLY A 205 -9.13 -9.42 -3.59
N ASN A 206 -9.40 -9.65 -2.32
CA ASN A 206 -10.53 -10.48 -1.88
C ASN A 206 -11.60 -9.66 -1.14
N HIS A 207 -11.28 -8.40 -0.84
CA HIS A 207 -12.16 -7.39 -0.25
C HIS A 207 -11.89 -6.03 -0.93
N VAL A 208 -12.90 -5.34 -1.40
CA VAL A 208 -12.80 -4.06 -2.11
C VAL A 208 -13.62 -3.01 -1.39
N MET A 209 -13.03 -1.86 -1.14
CA MET A 209 -13.66 -0.70 -0.53
C MET A 209 -13.53 0.51 -1.46
N MET A 210 -14.63 1.16 -1.80
CA MET A 210 -14.62 2.39 -2.60
C MET A 210 -14.69 3.61 -1.69
N LEU A 211 -13.63 4.41 -1.70
CA LEU A 211 -13.58 5.71 -1.04
C LEU A 211 -14.14 6.77 -2.00
N HIS A 212 -15.20 7.47 -1.57
CA HIS A 212 -15.83 8.53 -2.33
C HIS A 212 -16.29 9.65 -1.40
N HIS A 213 -15.94 10.89 -1.73
CA HIS A 213 -16.22 12.07 -0.87
C HIS A 213 -15.88 11.86 0.61
N GLY A 214 -14.69 11.27 0.88
CA GLY A 214 -14.17 11.09 2.24
C GLY A 214 -14.86 10.02 3.09
N VAL A 215 -15.72 9.17 2.51
CA VAL A 215 -16.36 8.03 3.18
C VAL A 215 -16.21 6.74 2.38
N ILE A 216 -16.31 5.59 3.04
CA ILE A 216 -16.44 4.30 2.32
C ILE A 216 -17.86 4.22 1.79
N HIS A 217 -18.00 4.43 0.48
CA HIS A 217 -19.26 4.45 -0.24
C HIS A 217 -19.76 3.04 -0.57
N ALA A 218 -18.84 2.14 -0.92
CA ALA A 218 -19.16 0.75 -1.22
C ALA A 218 -18.10 -0.18 -0.63
N ASN A 219 -18.52 -1.37 -0.24
CA ASN A 219 -17.69 -2.37 0.41
C ASN A 219 -18.21 -3.77 0.07
N GLY A 220 -17.36 -4.69 -0.40
CA GLY A 220 -17.76 -6.04 -0.77
C GLY A 220 -16.66 -6.81 -1.47
N LYS A 221 -17.00 -8.00 -1.97
CA LYS A 221 -16.09 -8.81 -2.78
C LYS A 221 -15.88 -8.16 -4.16
N PRO A 222 -14.76 -8.44 -4.85
CA PRO A 222 -14.48 -7.88 -6.18
C PRO A 222 -15.65 -8.03 -7.15
N ASP A 223 -16.26 -9.22 -7.26
CA ASP A 223 -17.38 -9.45 -8.18
C ASP A 223 -18.66 -8.68 -7.78
N GLU A 224 -18.91 -8.45 -6.49
CA GLU A 224 -20.02 -7.64 -6.00
C GLU A 224 -19.83 -6.17 -6.41
N ILE A 225 -18.62 -5.64 -6.28
CA ILE A 225 -18.27 -4.27 -6.69
C ILE A 225 -18.35 -4.12 -8.22
N PHE A 226 -17.84 -5.09 -8.99
CA PHE A 226 -17.92 -5.05 -10.47
C PHE A 226 -19.33 -5.12 -11.01
N ASN A 227 -20.21 -5.89 -10.38
CA ASN A 227 -21.60 -6.06 -10.78
C ASN A 227 -22.56 -5.10 -10.06
N SER A 228 -22.03 -4.12 -9.34
CA SER A 228 -22.85 -3.16 -8.59
C SER A 228 -23.74 -2.35 -9.51
N THR A 229 -25.00 -2.20 -9.12
CA THR A 229 -25.97 -1.31 -9.77
C THR A 229 -25.93 0.12 -9.23
N ASP A 230 -25.12 0.39 -8.20
CA ASP A 230 -24.91 1.73 -7.69
C ASP A 230 -24.25 2.60 -8.77
N PRO A 231 -24.85 3.75 -9.15
CA PRO A 231 -24.38 4.55 -10.27
C PRO A 231 -22.93 5.05 -10.11
N ILE A 232 -22.47 5.33 -8.88
CA ILE A 232 -21.12 5.83 -8.60
C ILE A 232 -20.11 4.71 -8.79
N VAL A 233 -20.39 3.54 -8.20
CA VAL A 233 -19.53 2.35 -8.33
C VAL A 233 -19.49 1.91 -9.79
N HIS A 234 -20.64 1.80 -10.46
CA HIS A 234 -20.73 1.38 -11.85
C HIS A 234 -19.94 2.30 -12.80
N LYS A 235 -20.06 3.62 -12.66
CA LYS A 235 -19.26 4.57 -13.44
C LYS A 235 -17.76 4.36 -13.23
N PHE A 236 -17.33 4.25 -11.98
CA PHE A 236 -15.90 4.09 -11.65
C PHE A 236 -15.31 2.81 -12.23
N VAL A 237 -15.94 1.64 -12.00
CA VAL A 237 -15.41 0.36 -12.47
C VAL A 237 -15.41 0.19 -13.98
N ASN A 238 -16.30 0.88 -14.68
CA ASN A 238 -16.40 0.86 -16.15
C ASN A 238 -15.66 2.03 -16.82
N GLY A 239 -14.99 2.89 -16.07
CA GLY A 239 -14.25 4.04 -16.61
C GLY A 239 -15.13 5.06 -17.30
N ILE A 240 -16.37 5.25 -16.84
CA ILE A 240 -17.33 6.20 -17.41
C ILE A 240 -17.15 7.53 -16.71
N ALA A 241 -16.70 8.56 -17.43
CA ALA A 241 -16.52 9.89 -16.89
C ALA A 241 -17.87 10.54 -16.50
N ASP A 242 -17.90 11.22 -15.35
CA ASP A 242 -19.01 12.14 -15.06
C ASP A 242 -18.77 13.46 -15.82
N PRO A 243 -19.80 14.07 -16.42
CA PRO A 243 -19.66 15.40 -17.03
C PRO A 243 -19.05 16.46 -16.08
N LYS A 244 -19.29 16.33 -14.77
CA LYS A 244 -18.69 17.20 -13.74
C LYS A 244 -17.20 16.97 -13.53
N ASP A 245 -16.68 15.79 -13.88
CA ASP A 245 -15.24 15.49 -13.80
C ASP A 245 -14.45 16.13 -14.97
N LEU A 246 -15.16 16.71 -15.95
CA LEU A 246 -14.58 17.34 -17.16
C LEU A 246 -14.57 18.88 -17.08
N GLU A 247 -15.13 19.46 -16.02
CA GLU A 247 -15.05 20.89 -15.74
C GLU A 247 -13.69 21.21 -15.07
N PHE A 248 -12.76 21.79 -15.86
CA PHE A 248 -11.42 22.25 -15.43
C PHE A 248 -11.46 23.72 -15.02
#